data_3f20fcccac4aafc2b72eb7c96677ec66
#
_entry.id   3f20fcccac4aafc2b72eb7c96677ec66
#
_cell.length_a   1.000
_cell.length_b   1.000
_cell.length_c   1.000
_cell.angle_alpha   90.00
_cell.angle_beta   90.00
_cell.angle_gamma   90.00
#
_symmetry.space_group_name_H-M   'P 1'
#
loop_
_entity.id
_entity.type
_entity.pdbx_description
1 polymer ?
#
loop_
_entity_poly.entity_id
_entity_poly.type
_entity_poly.pdbx_seq_one_letter_code
_entity_poly.pdbx_strand_id
1 'polypeptide(L)'
;MKHIDKFYIGGKWVAPQGGDVHELINPADESVIASIPMANEADVNAAVSAAKAAFDDWQMTSKDERLKLLRRLLELYNERYDDIAELMTREMGTTLDFSKAAQAWVGQAHLEAAIDALDRLELEEVRGNTLISLEPVGVCALITPWNWPMNQLVVKAAPALAAGCTMVAKPSEFSPLSSLLFAELID
;
A
#
# COMPACT_ATOMS: atom_id res chain seq x y z
N MET A 1 -9.91 13.53 -2.82
CA MET A 1 -9.79 12.09 -3.16
C MET A 1 -10.80 11.76 -4.26
N LYS A 2 -10.38 11.09 -5.32
CA LYS A 2 -11.21 10.89 -6.53
C LYS A 2 -12.02 9.58 -6.53
N HIS A 3 -11.60 8.58 -5.76
CA HIS A 3 -12.08 7.20 -5.89
C HIS A 3 -12.51 6.57 -4.55
N ILE A 4 -13.10 7.36 -3.67
CA ILE A 4 -13.50 6.93 -2.32
C ILE A 4 -14.59 5.83 -2.34
N ASP A 5 -15.33 5.74 -3.42
CA ASP A 5 -16.43 4.80 -3.67
C ASP A 5 -16.01 3.55 -4.47
N LYS A 6 -14.69 3.34 -4.67
CA LYS A 6 -14.15 2.29 -5.54
C LYS A 6 -13.03 1.50 -4.89
N PHE A 7 -12.75 0.32 -5.45
CA PHE A 7 -11.57 -0.48 -5.17
C PHE A 7 -10.56 -0.36 -6.31
N TYR A 8 -9.26 -0.35 -5.98
CA TYR A 8 -8.19 -0.42 -6.96
C TYR A 8 -7.79 -1.89 -7.18
N ILE A 9 -8.20 -2.47 -8.31
CA ILE A 9 -8.00 -3.89 -8.62
C ILE A 9 -7.48 -4.03 -10.06
N GLY A 10 -6.37 -4.73 -10.22
CA GLY A 10 -5.79 -5.00 -11.54
C GLY A 10 -5.43 -3.75 -12.34
N GLY A 11 -4.90 -2.72 -11.67
CA GLY A 11 -4.55 -1.43 -12.30
C GLY A 11 -5.78 -0.59 -12.69
N LYS A 12 -6.94 -0.78 -12.04
CA LYS A 12 -8.17 -0.05 -12.37
C LYS A 12 -9.01 0.24 -11.14
N TRP A 13 -9.68 1.38 -11.15
CA TRP A 13 -10.69 1.73 -10.16
C TRP A 13 -12.05 1.14 -10.55
N VAL A 14 -12.47 0.12 -9.80
CA VAL A 14 -13.68 -0.65 -10.07
C VAL A 14 -14.76 -0.38 -9.02
N ALA A 15 -16.01 -0.45 -9.42
CA ALA A 15 -17.13 -0.39 -8.49
C ALA A 15 -17.19 -1.66 -7.62
N PRO A 16 -17.58 -1.55 -6.33
CA PRO A 16 -17.79 -2.70 -5.48
C PRO A 16 -18.90 -3.61 -6.02
N GLN A 17 -18.78 -4.92 -5.81
CA GLN A 17 -19.81 -5.91 -6.16
C GLN A 17 -20.83 -6.12 -5.02
N GLY A 18 -20.47 -5.69 -3.79
CA GLY A 18 -21.35 -5.63 -2.63
C GLY A 18 -22.09 -4.30 -2.50
N GLY A 19 -23.10 -4.25 -1.63
CA GLY A 19 -23.88 -3.04 -1.32
C GLY A 19 -23.63 -2.47 0.08
N ASP A 20 -22.81 -3.13 0.90
CA ASP A 20 -22.52 -2.69 2.25
C ASP A 20 -21.58 -1.50 2.24
N VAL A 21 -21.84 -0.56 3.13
CA VAL A 21 -21.03 0.65 3.32
C VAL A 21 -20.68 0.82 4.80
N HIS A 22 -19.53 1.43 5.07
CA HIS A 22 -19.11 1.84 6.40
C HIS A 22 -19.02 3.36 6.46
N GLU A 23 -19.67 3.97 7.46
CA GLU A 23 -19.53 5.39 7.74
C GLU A 23 -18.22 5.62 8.52
N LEU A 24 -17.30 6.31 7.91
CA LEU A 24 -16.04 6.69 8.54
C LEU A 24 -16.27 7.92 9.41
N ILE A 25 -15.96 7.79 10.69
CA ILE A 25 -16.16 8.82 11.69
C ILE A 25 -14.82 9.47 12.05
N ASN A 26 -14.80 10.80 12.11
CA ASN A 26 -13.68 11.54 12.68
C ASN A 26 -13.75 11.38 14.22
N PRO A 27 -12.78 10.72 14.87
CA PRO A 27 -12.85 10.50 16.31
C PRO A 27 -12.64 11.76 17.16
N ALA A 28 -12.22 12.88 16.55
CA ALA A 28 -12.03 14.12 17.28
C ALA A 28 -13.33 14.90 17.53
N ASP A 29 -14.33 14.79 16.64
CA ASP A 29 -15.60 15.55 16.73
C ASP A 29 -16.83 14.70 16.41
N GLU A 30 -16.65 13.38 16.20
CA GLU A 30 -17.70 12.40 15.88
C GLU A 30 -18.46 12.69 14.56
N SER A 31 -17.93 13.56 13.71
CA SER A 31 -18.51 13.84 12.40
C SER A 31 -18.27 12.70 11.41
N VAL A 32 -19.25 12.44 10.55
CA VAL A 32 -19.07 11.54 9.39
C VAL A 32 -18.22 12.24 8.34
N ILE A 33 -17.04 11.68 8.01
CA ILE A 33 -16.11 12.25 7.04
C ILE A 33 -16.20 11.59 5.67
N ALA A 34 -16.71 10.36 5.62
CA ALA A 34 -16.87 9.61 4.38
C ALA A 34 -17.80 8.41 4.59
N SER A 35 -18.38 7.92 3.48
CA SER A 35 -19.01 6.61 3.40
C SER A 35 -18.21 5.78 2.40
N ILE A 36 -17.68 4.65 2.85
CA ILE A 36 -16.80 3.79 2.06
C ILE A 36 -17.45 2.43 1.80
N PRO A 37 -17.26 1.84 0.60
CA PRO A 37 -17.78 0.53 0.32
C PRO A 37 -17.02 -0.56 1.10
N MET A 38 -17.74 -1.59 1.53
CA MET A 38 -17.16 -2.79 2.11
C MET A 38 -17.08 -3.88 1.04
N ALA A 39 -15.91 -4.51 0.95
CA ALA A 39 -15.69 -5.60 0.00
C ALA A 39 -16.43 -6.86 0.44
N ASN A 40 -17.07 -7.56 -0.49
CA ASN A 40 -17.60 -8.89 -0.31
C ASN A 40 -16.61 -9.97 -0.83
N GLU A 41 -17.03 -11.23 -0.76
CA GLU A 41 -16.22 -12.35 -1.23
C GLU A 41 -15.87 -12.25 -2.73
N ALA A 42 -16.79 -11.75 -3.56
CA ALA A 42 -16.54 -11.60 -5.00
C ALA A 42 -15.47 -10.53 -5.28
N ASP A 43 -15.46 -9.41 -4.54
CA ASP A 43 -14.45 -8.37 -4.64
C ASP A 43 -13.07 -8.91 -4.22
N VAL A 44 -13.00 -9.66 -3.11
CA VAL A 44 -11.76 -10.29 -2.64
C VAL A 44 -11.23 -11.28 -3.66
N ASN A 45 -12.10 -12.14 -4.22
CA ASN A 45 -11.71 -13.10 -5.25
C ASN A 45 -11.21 -12.41 -6.52
N ALA A 46 -11.83 -11.31 -6.94
CA ALA A 46 -11.38 -10.50 -8.07
C ALA A 46 -9.99 -9.89 -7.80
N ALA A 47 -9.76 -9.34 -6.61
CA ALA A 47 -8.47 -8.77 -6.22
C ALA A 47 -7.35 -9.84 -6.20
N VAL A 48 -7.61 -11.00 -5.60
CA VAL A 48 -6.64 -12.11 -5.56
C VAL A 48 -6.35 -12.64 -6.96
N SER A 49 -7.37 -12.77 -7.82
CA SER A 49 -7.20 -13.21 -9.21
C SER A 49 -6.36 -12.23 -10.02
N ALA A 50 -6.60 -10.92 -9.86
CA ALA A 50 -5.82 -9.88 -10.51
C ALA A 50 -4.35 -9.88 -10.03
N ALA A 51 -4.12 -10.01 -8.73
CA ALA A 51 -2.78 -10.08 -8.16
C ALA A 51 -2.01 -11.32 -8.65
N LYS A 52 -2.69 -12.48 -8.75
CA LYS A 52 -2.09 -13.70 -9.34
C LYS A 52 -1.73 -13.51 -10.80
N ALA A 53 -2.62 -12.93 -11.59
CA ALA A 53 -2.37 -12.69 -13.02
C ALA A 53 -1.20 -11.73 -13.27
N ALA A 54 -1.02 -10.72 -12.40
CA ALA A 54 0.08 -9.77 -12.49
C ALA A 54 1.42 -10.35 -11.99
N PHE A 55 1.40 -11.43 -11.21
CA PHE A 55 2.60 -11.96 -10.57
C PHE A 55 3.61 -12.48 -11.60
N ASP A 56 3.16 -13.19 -12.65
CA ASP A 56 4.04 -13.80 -13.64
C ASP A 56 4.94 -12.77 -14.34
N ASP A 57 4.40 -11.61 -14.67
CA ASP A 57 5.15 -10.51 -15.27
C ASP A 57 5.99 -9.74 -14.23
N TRP A 58 5.38 -9.45 -13.05
CA TRP A 58 6.04 -8.64 -12.03
C TRP A 58 7.26 -9.33 -11.41
N GLN A 59 7.21 -10.64 -11.15
CA GLN A 59 8.33 -11.39 -10.62
C GLN A 59 9.56 -11.39 -11.55
N MET A 60 9.35 -11.23 -12.86
CA MET A 60 10.40 -11.20 -13.88
C MET A 60 11.05 -9.82 -14.06
N THR A 61 10.53 -8.79 -13.40
CA THR A 61 11.13 -7.45 -13.44
C THR A 61 12.53 -7.48 -12.82
N SER A 62 13.44 -6.73 -13.41
CA SER A 62 14.79 -6.59 -12.89
C SER A 62 14.83 -5.80 -11.56
N LYS A 63 15.89 -5.96 -10.79
CA LYS A 63 16.18 -5.15 -9.60
C LYS A 63 16.13 -3.65 -9.92
N ASP A 64 16.71 -3.23 -11.05
CA ASP A 64 16.77 -1.82 -11.45
C ASP A 64 15.38 -1.26 -11.80
N GLU A 65 14.53 -2.04 -12.46
CA GLU A 65 13.14 -1.64 -12.73
C GLU A 65 12.35 -1.45 -11.43
N ARG A 66 12.47 -2.37 -10.47
CA ARG A 66 11.82 -2.25 -9.16
C ARG A 66 12.34 -1.05 -8.37
N LEU A 67 13.65 -0.81 -8.37
CA LEU A 67 14.26 0.38 -7.76
C LEU A 67 13.74 1.67 -8.38
N LYS A 68 13.64 1.74 -9.71
CA LYS A 68 13.09 2.90 -10.42
C LYS A 68 11.64 3.18 -10.01
N LEU A 69 10.81 2.16 -9.96
CA LEU A 69 9.40 2.31 -9.56
C LEU A 69 9.24 2.70 -8.09
N LEU A 70 10.01 2.10 -7.18
CA LEU A 70 9.99 2.46 -5.76
C LEU A 70 10.47 3.91 -5.52
N ARG A 71 11.52 4.35 -6.24
CA ARG A 71 11.98 5.75 -6.17
C ARG A 71 10.90 6.70 -6.70
N ARG A 72 10.21 6.34 -7.78
CA ARG A 72 9.09 7.16 -8.29
C ARG A 72 7.93 7.20 -7.30
N LEU A 73 7.60 6.09 -6.65
CA LEU A 73 6.57 6.04 -5.61
C LEU A 73 6.94 6.93 -4.42
N LEU A 74 8.22 6.93 -4.00
CA LEU A 74 8.72 7.82 -2.94
C LEU A 74 8.59 9.30 -3.33
N GLU A 75 8.91 9.67 -4.57
CA GLU A 75 8.71 11.04 -5.07
C GLU A 75 7.24 11.45 -4.98
N LEU A 76 6.32 10.61 -5.49
CA LEU A 76 4.88 10.86 -5.45
C LEU A 76 4.34 10.92 -4.00
N TYR A 77 4.87 10.08 -3.11
CA TYR A 77 4.55 10.14 -1.69
C TYR A 77 4.92 11.49 -1.08
N ASN A 78 6.11 11.99 -1.40
CA ASN A 78 6.60 13.27 -0.91
C ASN A 78 5.83 14.46 -1.50
N GLU A 79 5.42 14.40 -2.79
CA GLU A 79 4.55 15.40 -3.41
C GLU A 79 3.17 15.50 -2.72
N ARG A 80 2.67 14.41 -2.15
CA ARG A 80 1.36 14.32 -1.49
C ARG A 80 1.48 14.15 0.05
N TYR A 81 2.64 14.45 0.61
CA TYR A 81 2.95 14.24 2.04
C TYR A 81 1.95 14.94 2.97
N ASP A 82 1.66 16.21 2.71
CA ASP A 82 0.73 16.99 3.52
C ASP A 82 -0.71 16.45 3.41
N ASP A 83 -1.13 16.03 2.22
CA ASP A 83 -2.45 15.41 2.02
C ASP A 83 -2.58 14.09 2.81
N ILE A 84 -1.53 13.27 2.82
CA ILE A 84 -1.47 12.02 3.61
C ILE A 84 -1.60 12.34 5.11
N ALA A 85 -0.86 13.34 5.61
CA ALA A 85 -0.92 13.74 7.00
C ALA A 85 -2.30 14.28 7.41
N GLU A 86 -2.95 15.08 6.56
CA GLU A 86 -4.30 15.61 6.79
C GLU A 86 -5.35 14.50 6.82
N LEU A 87 -5.27 13.53 5.92
CA LEU A 87 -6.18 12.38 5.93
C LEU A 87 -6.04 11.56 7.22
N MET A 88 -4.80 11.27 7.65
CA MET A 88 -4.57 10.57 8.91
C MET A 88 -5.06 11.35 10.12
N THR A 89 -4.91 12.68 10.14
CA THR A 89 -5.49 13.53 11.17
C THR A 89 -7.02 13.35 11.25
N ARG A 90 -7.69 13.33 10.11
CA ARG A 90 -9.14 13.21 10.04
C ARG A 90 -9.66 11.82 10.39
N GLU A 91 -9.00 10.76 9.90
CA GLU A 91 -9.47 9.39 10.10
C GLU A 91 -9.04 8.77 11.45
N MET A 92 -8.00 9.31 12.11
CA MET A 92 -7.49 8.82 13.39
C MET A 92 -7.71 9.76 14.57
N GLY A 93 -8.06 11.02 14.34
CA GLY A 93 -8.19 12.04 15.37
C GLY A 93 -6.88 12.48 16.02
N THR A 94 -5.74 12.17 15.43
CA THR A 94 -4.45 12.65 15.90
C THR A 94 -4.22 14.11 15.50
N THR A 95 -3.29 14.82 16.16
CA THR A 95 -2.98 16.21 15.77
C THR A 95 -2.26 16.26 14.43
N LEU A 96 -2.46 17.34 13.67
CA LEU A 96 -1.80 17.53 12.37
C LEU A 96 -0.27 17.56 12.51
N ASP A 97 0.24 18.19 13.57
CA ASP A 97 1.68 18.24 13.83
C ASP A 97 2.26 16.84 14.04
N PHE A 98 1.57 15.97 14.79
CA PHE A 98 2.00 14.59 14.97
C PHE A 98 1.82 13.76 13.70
N SER A 99 0.75 13.98 12.93
CA SER A 99 0.57 13.34 11.63
C SER A 99 1.73 13.68 10.69
N LYS A 100 2.16 14.93 10.64
CA LYS A 100 3.32 15.35 9.83
C LYS A 100 4.65 14.83 10.39
N ALA A 101 4.87 15.00 11.70
CA ALA A 101 6.19 14.69 12.28
C ALA A 101 6.47 13.19 12.43
N ALA A 102 5.43 12.34 12.51
CA ALA A 102 5.58 10.92 12.78
C ALA A 102 4.78 10.02 11.83
N GLN A 103 3.47 10.21 11.72
CA GLN A 103 2.58 9.26 11.03
C GLN A 103 2.84 9.19 9.52
N ALA A 104 2.98 10.34 8.83
CA ALA A 104 3.32 10.37 7.41
C ALA A 104 4.81 10.09 7.19
N TRP A 105 5.67 10.62 8.06
CA TRP A 105 7.11 10.41 7.97
C TRP A 105 7.51 8.92 7.99
N VAL A 106 6.88 8.10 8.82
CA VAL A 106 7.24 6.68 8.91
C VAL A 106 6.93 5.91 7.62
N GLY A 107 5.90 6.28 6.87
CA GLY A 107 5.62 5.71 5.56
C GLY A 107 6.72 6.04 4.54
N GLN A 108 7.17 7.30 4.51
CA GLN A 108 8.34 7.73 3.73
C GLN A 108 9.59 6.91 4.11
N ALA A 109 9.89 6.82 5.41
CA ALA A 109 11.07 6.10 5.90
C ALA A 109 11.07 4.61 5.52
N HIS A 110 9.89 3.96 5.48
CA HIS A 110 9.77 2.58 5.01
C HIS A 110 10.04 2.42 3.51
N LEU A 111 9.62 3.38 2.67
CA LEU A 111 9.98 3.40 1.24
C LEU A 111 11.49 3.55 1.06
N GLU A 112 12.10 4.50 1.76
CA GLU A 112 13.55 4.73 1.74
C GLU A 112 14.31 3.48 2.18
N ALA A 113 13.90 2.86 3.29
CA ALA A 113 14.53 1.64 3.80
C ALA A 113 14.41 0.45 2.84
N ALA A 114 13.26 0.30 2.16
CA ALA A 114 13.06 -0.76 1.17
C ALA A 114 13.92 -0.54 -0.08
N ILE A 115 14.04 0.70 -0.56
CA ILE A 115 14.92 1.09 -1.67
C ILE A 115 16.38 0.76 -1.31
N ASP A 116 16.83 1.21 -0.15
CA ASP A 116 18.19 0.98 0.34
C ASP A 116 18.51 -0.52 0.52
N ALA A 117 17.55 -1.28 1.02
CA ALA A 117 17.71 -2.72 1.19
C ALA A 117 17.80 -3.43 -0.17
N LEU A 118 16.91 -3.11 -1.10
CA LEU A 118 16.92 -3.69 -2.44
C LEU A 118 18.21 -3.32 -3.20
N ASP A 119 18.68 -2.08 -3.10
CA ASP A 119 19.89 -1.60 -3.78
C ASP A 119 21.13 -2.41 -3.36
N ARG A 120 21.20 -2.82 -2.10
CA ARG A 120 22.32 -3.62 -1.54
C ARG A 120 22.13 -5.12 -1.65
N LEU A 121 20.91 -5.60 -1.94
CA LEU A 121 20.61 -7.02 -1.97
C LEU A 121 21.15 -7.68 -3.25
N GLU A 122 21.95 -8.73 -3.07
CA GLU A 122 22.29 -9.64 -4.15
C GLU A 122 21.23 -10.74 -4.24
N LEU A 123 20.52 -10.80 -5.38
CA LEU A 123 19.46 -11.77 -5.59
C LEU A 123 19.98 -13.15 -5.95
N GLU A 124 21.22 -13.23 -6.43
CA GLU A 124 21.87 -14.49 -6.77
C GLU A 124 23.28 -14.55 -6.19
N GLU A 125 23.65 -15.71 -5.66
CA GLU A 125 24.99 -15.96 -5.13
C GLU A 125 25.49 -17.34 -5.55
N VAL A 126 26.73 -17.40 -6.06
CA VAL A 126 27.39 -18.68 -6.38
C VAL A 126 28.30 -19.09 -5.24
N ARG A 127 28.02 -20.24 -4.63
CA ARG A 127 28.85 -20.88 -3.58
C ARG A 127 29.41 -22.21 -4.08
N GLY A 128 30.65 -22.22 -4.52
CA GLY A 128 31.24 -23.39 -5.14
C GLY A 128 30.51 -23.79 -6.42
N ASN A 129 29.83 -24.94 -6.41
CA ASN A 129 29.04 -25.44 -7.54
C ASN A 129 27.53 -25.20 -7.37
N THR A 130 27.11 -24.39 -6.38
CA THR A 130 25.70 -24.14 -6.06
C THR A 130 25.35 -22.70 -6.36
N LEU A 131 24.29 -22.48 -7.13
CA LEU A 131 23.63 -21.19 -7.28
C LEU A 131 22.51 -21.06 -6.24
N ILE A 132 22.54 -19.99 -5.46
CA ILE A 132 21.48 -19.60 -4.54
C ILE A 132 20.74 -18.45 -5.18
N SER A 133 19.43 -18.58 -5.39
CA SER A 133 18.57 -17.54 -5.92
C SER A 133 17.51 -17.18 -4.90
N LEU A 134 17.29 -15.88 -4.69
CA LEU A 134 16.20 -15.34 -3.87
C LEU A 134 15.02 -15.00 -4.78
N GLU A 135 13.92 -15.72 -4.60
CA GLU A 135 12.73 -15.58 -5.44
C GLU A 135 11.55 -15.01 -4.65
N PRO A 136 10.62 -14.27 -5.30
CA PRO A 136 9.42 -13.77 -4.66
C PRO A 136 8.49 -14.91 -4.24
N VAL A 137 7.86 -14.77 -3.06
CA VAL A 137 6.98 -15.81 -2.51
C VAL A 137 5.61 -15.89 -3.18
N GLY A 138 5.26 -14.92 -4.04
CA GLY A 138 3.97 -14.88 -4.74
C GLY A 138 3.10 -13.70 -4.35
N VAL A 139 1.79 -13.95 -4.19
CA VAL A 139 0.81 -12.93 -3.78
C VAL A 139 0.80 -12.77 -2.27
N CYS A 140 0.98 -11.55 -1.78
CA CYS A 140 0.96 -11.21 -0.37
C CYS A 140 -0.39 -10.61 0.05
N ALA A 141 -0.98 -11.08 1.16
CA ALA A 141 -2.13 -10.46 1.79
C ALA A 141 -1.66 -9.49 2.89
N LEU A 142 -1.93 -8.20 2.70
CA LEU A 142 -1.53 -7.13 3.62
C LEU A 142 -2.75 -6.66 4.42
N ILE A 143 -2.93 -7.18 5.63
CA ILE A 143 -4.00 -6.79 6.55
C ILE A 143 -3.42 -5.83 7.58
N THR A 144 -3.99 -4.62 7.69
CA THR A 144 -3.43 -3.57 8.54
C THR A 144 -4.43 -3.04 9.56
N PRO A 145 -3.98 -2.73 10.79
CA PRO A 145 -4.79 -2.06 11.79
C PRO A 145 -4.92 -0.56 11.50
N TRP A 146 -5.73 0.13 12.31
CA TRP A 146 -6.10 1.55 12.14
C TRP A 146 -5.11 2.54 12.76
N ASN A 147 -4.32 2.12 13.73
CA ASN A 147 -3.62 3.04 14.65
C ASN A 147 -2.36 3.71 14.09
N TRP A 148 -1.78 3.17 13.02
CA TRP A 148 -0.64 3.72 12.27
C TRP A 148 -0.78 3.36 10.79
N PRO A 149 -1.74 3.96 10.04
CA PRO A 149 -2.13 3.48 8.71
C PRO A 149 -0.97 3.37 7.72
N MET A 150 -0.21 4.44 7.52
CA MET A 150 0.93 4.44 6.60
C MET A 150 2.09 3.58 7.07
N ASN A 151 2.40 3.57 8.39
CA ASN A 151 3.38 2.65 8.93
C ASN A 151 3.02 1.20 8.59
N GLN A 152 1.80 0.79 8.93
CA GLN A 152 1.34 -0.60 8.80
C GLN A 152 1.20 -1.04 7.33
N LEU A 153 0.81 -0.14 6.45
CA LEU A 153 0.70 -0.44 5.02
C LEU A 153 2.07 -0.48 4.35
N VAL A 154 2.85 0.61 4.48
CA VAL A 154 4.08 0.78 3.70
C VAL A 154 5.19 -0.17 4.14
N VAL A 155 5.30 -0.49 5.45
CA VAL A 155 6.27 -1.49 5.95
C VAL A 155 6.06 -2.89 5.35
N LYS A 156 4.88 -3.17 4.80
CA LYS A 156 4.55 -4.43 4.12
C LYS A 156 4.58 -4.28 2.59
N ALA A 157 3.99 -3.20 2.07
CA ALA A 157 3.87 -2.98 0.63
C ALA A 157 5.23 -2.71 -0.04
N ALA A 158 6.08 -1.86 0.55
CA ALA A 158 7.37 -1.52 -0.04
C ALA A 158 8.31 -2.74 -0.16
N PRO A 159 8.53 -3.57 0.88
CA PRO A 159 9.35 -4.77 0.73
C PRO A 159 8.69 -5.85 -0.14
N ALA A 160 7.35 -5.96 -0.19
CA ALA A 160 6.68 -6.88 -1.11
C ALA A 160 6.95 -6.50 -2.57
N LEU A 161 6.83 -5.21 -2.92
CA LEU A 161 7.18 -4.70 -4.26
C LEU A 161 8.67 -4.90 -4.55
N ALA A 162 9.55 -4.57 -3.61
CA ALA A 162 11.00 -4.76 -3.74
C ALA A 162 11.37 -6.21 -4.03
N ALA A 163 10.73 -7.15 -3.32
CA ALA A 163 10.97 -8.59 -3.49
C ALA A 163 10.37 -9.18 -4.78
N GLY A 164 9.57 -8.42 -5.55
CA GLY A 164 8.89 -8.92 -6.74
C GLY A 164 7.58 -9.65 -6.47
N CYS A 165 6.99 -9.45 -5.29
CA CYS A 165 5.67 -9.97 -4.95
C CYS A 165 4.57 -9.03 -5.44
N THR A 166 3.42 -9.60 -5.82
CA THR A 166 2.18 -8.85 -5.94
C THR A 166 1.40 -8.89 -4.63
N MET A 167 0.37 -8.04 -4.49
CA MET A 167 -0.30 -7.94 -3.21
C MET A 167 -1.79 -7.65 -3.32
N VAL A 168 -2.51 -8.02 -2.27
CA VAL A 168 -3.85 -7.53 -1.96
C VAL A 168 -3.79 -6.85 -0.58
N ALA A 169 -4.03 -5.55 -0.56
CA ALA A 169 -4.03 -4.77 0.68
C ALA A 169 -5.47 -4.56 1.19
N LYS A 170 -5.70 -4.92 2.44
CA LYS A 170 -6.95 -4.67 3.17
C LYS A 170 -6.64 -3.74 4.35
N PRO A 171 -6.78 -2.42 4.21
CA PRO A 171 -6.66 -1.49 5.32
C PRO A 171 -7.81 -1.67 6.31
N SER A 172 -7.65 -1.14 7.52
CA SER A 172 -8.75 -1.06 8.47
C SER A 172 -9.85 -0.14 7.94
N GLU A 173 -11.09 -0.50 8.16
CA GLU A 173 -12.28 0.32 7.89
C GLU A 173 -12.31 1.62 8.70
N PHE A 174 -11.56 1.69 9.80
CA PHE A 174 -11.46 2.90 10.65
C PHE A 174 -10.43 3.91 10.16
N SER A 175 -9.54 3.54 9.23
CA SER A 175 -8.52 4.46 8.67
C SER A 175 -8.15 4.09 7.23
N PRO A 176 -9.11 4.13 6.29
CA PRO A 176 -8.89 3.69 4.92
C PRO A 176 -8.41 4.80 3.97
N LEU A 177 -8.63 6.09 4.31
CA LEU A 177 -8.44 7.19 3.37
C LEU A 177 -6.99 7.39 2.95
N SER A 178 -6.08 7.34 3.91
CA SER A 178 -4.64 7.43 3.60
C SER A 178 -4.18 6.24 2.75
N SER A 179 -4.73 5.04 2.97
CA SER A 179 -4.45 3.85 2.14
C SER A 179 -5.02 3.96 0.73
N LEU A 180 -6.21 4.57 0.56
CA LEU A 180 -6.78 4.87 -0.75
C LEU A 180 -5.95 5.91 -1.50
N LEU A 181 -5.46 6.94 -0.80
CA LEU A 181 -4.52 7.89 -1.41
C LEU A 181 -3.22 7.20 -1.84
N PHE A 182 -2.70 6.27 -1.04
CA PHE A 182 -1.52 5.50 -1.42
C PHE A 182 -1.77 4.65 -2.70
N ALA A 183 -2.98 4.10 -2.86
CA ALA A 183 -3.35 3.44 -4.12
C ALA A 183 -3.42 4.42 -5.31
N GLU A 184 -3.87 5.67 -5.10
CA GLU A 184 -3.81 6.73 -6.13
C GLU A 184 -2.37 7.10 -6.54
N LEU A 185 -1.37 6.91 -5.65
CA LEU A 185 0.05 7.14 -5.98
C LEU A 185 0.64 5.99 -6.81
N ILE A 186 0.09 4.78 -6.65
CA ILE A 186 0.53 3.60 -7.41
C ILE A 186 -0.07 3.57 -8.82
N ASP A 187 -1.29 4.14 -9.01
CA ASP A 187 -1.99 4.23 -10.29
C ASP A 187 -1.24 5.14 -11.28
#